data_d93352bd080967e3f3ea597d75e529f0
#
_entry.id   d93352bd080967e3f3ea597d75e529f0
#
_cell.length_a   1.000
_cell.length_b   1.000
_cell.length_c   1.000
_cell.angle_alpha   90.00
_cell.angle_beta   90.00
_cell.angle_gamma   90.00
#
_symmetry.space_group_name_H-M   'P 1'
#
loop_
_entity.id
_entity.type
_entity.pdbx_description
1 polymer ?
#
loop_
_entity_poly.entity_id
_entity_poly.type
_entity_poly.pdbx_seq_one_letter_code
_entity_poly.pdbx_strand_id
1 'polypeptide(L)'
;DVMRRQVPAWAQRWQVSPAAAAARVPWPTLTFSDELRVHLSAHRSLRLLRTPGHSPDGISVLVEDCRVLIAGDCAATGIVPALGDGDGRTLEASLRMLAGMDIDVLIPGHGPVVRGAAVADWLTWGANYLLGVRQRVREALGKGIALEQIATAVPYAEFVGDRLSADAHGMRNRHASAVAKIIEEEQTRIPTQPQQRTR
;
A
#
# COMPACT_ATOMS: atom_id res chain seq x y z
N ASP A 1 14.95 3.50 8.66
CA ASP A 1 14.80 2.41 9.60
C ASP A 1 13.51 2.61 10.42
N VAL A 2 12.37 2.24 9.81
CA VAL A 2 11.01 2.44 10.37
C VAL A 2 10.86 1.66 11.68
N MET A 3 11.33 0.42 11.74
CA MET A 3 11.21 -0.42 12.94
C MET A 3 11.92 0.20 14.15
N ARG A 4 13.11 0.78 13.99
CA ARG A 4 13.81 1.45 15.11
C ARG A 4 13.05 2.66 15.64
N ARG A 5 12.35 3.39 14.77
CA ARG A 5 11.53 4.55 15.18
C ARG A 5 10.30 4.12 15.99
N GLN A 6 9.82 2.89 15.81
CA GLN A 6 8.65 2.35 16.53
C GLN A 6 9.01 1.78 17.92
N VAL A 7 10.28 1.54 18.22
CA VAL A 7 10.71 0.96 19.52
C VAL A 7 10.19 1.73 20.72
N PRO A 8 10.18 3.08 20.78
CA PRO A 8 9.63 3.81 21.93
C PRO A 8 8.13 3.55 22.13
N ALA A 9 7.35 3.52 21.06
CA ALA A 9 5.91 3.24 21.12
C ALA A 9 5.63 1.81 21.57
N TRP A 10 6.41 0.83 21.09
CA TRP A 10 6.30 -0.56 21.56
C TRP A 10 6.72 -0.72 23.01
N ALA A 11 7.77 -0.02 23.46
CA ALA A 11 8.21 -0.02 24.84
C ALA A 11 7.07 0.43 25.77
N GLN A 12 6.42 1.53 25.43
CA GLN A 12 5.26 2.03 26.14
C GLN A 12 4.08 1.03 26.13
N ARG A 13 3.72 0.50 24.96
CA ARG A 13 2.63 -0.46 24.80
C ARG A 13 2.86 -1.77 25.58
N TRP A 14 4.11 -2.24 25.60
CA TRP A 14 4.48 -3.49 26.28
C TRP A 14 4.91 -3.28 27.74
N GLN A 15 4.92 -2.03 28.21
CA GLN A 15 5.33 -1.65 29.58
C GLN A 15 6.74 -2.18 29.94
N VAL A 16 7.68 -2.06 29.01
CA VAL A 16 9.09 -2.47 29.16
C VAL A 16 10.02 -1.33 28.80
N SER A 17 11.31 -1.48 29.16
CA SER A 17 12.31 -0.50 28.70
C SER A 17 12.48 -0.51 27.16
N PRO A 18 12.91 0.61 26.55
CA PRO A 18 13.19 0.64 25.10
C PRO A 18 14.20 -0.44 24.66
N ALA A 19 15.20 -0.74 25.49
CA ALA A 19 16.16 -1.81 25.23
C ALA A 19 15.49 -3.20 25.22
N ALA A 20 14.61 -3.47 26.18
CA ALA A 20 13.86 -4.72 26.22
C ALA A 20 12.84 -4.82 25.06
N ALA A 21 12.23 -3.71 24.65
CA ALA A 21 11.37 -3.67 23.48
C ALA A 21 12.17 -3.95 22.20
N ALA A 22 13.32 -3.32 22.03
CA ALA A 22 14.20 -3.54 20.86
C ALA A 22 14.68 -5.00 20.78
N ALA A 23 14.98 -5.63 21.90
CA ALA A 23 15.39 -7.04 21.97
C ALA A 23 14.27 -8.03 21.59
N ARG A 24 13.00 -7.63 21.69
CA ARG A 24 11.84 -8.45 21.31
C ARG A 24 11.50 -8.37 19.83
N VAL A 25 12.03 -7.38 19.13
CA VAL A 25 11.77 -7.21 17.68
C VAL A 25 12.61 -8.22 16.91
N PRO A 26 11.98 -9.11 16.11
CA PRO A 26 12.73 -10.02 15.26
C PRO A 26 13.33 -9.24 14.09
N TRP A 27 14.63 -8.98 14.16
CA TRP A 27 15.34 -8.33 13.06
C TRP A 27 15.54 -9.30 11.91
N PRO A 28 15.41 -8.84 10.65
CA PRO A 28 15.65 -9.69 9.50
C PRO A 28 17.12 -10.14 9.48
N THR A 29 17.32 -11.45 9.28
CA THR A 29 18.64 -12.07 9.14
C THR A 29 19.04 -12.27 7.68
N LEU A 30 18.06 -12.16 6.77
CA LEU A 30 18.26 -12.22 5.33
C LEU A 30 17.53 -11.05 4.69
N THR A 31 18.19 -10.34 3.79
CA THR A 31 17.62 -9.24 3.01
C THR A 31 17.90 -9.44 1.53
N PHE A 32 17.03 -8.89 0.67
CA PHE A 32 17.18 -8.92 -0.79
C PHE A 32 16.65 -7.62 -1.40
N SER A 33 17.06 -7.30 -2.62
CA SER A 33 16.69 -6.03 -3.27
C SER A 33 15.41 -6.13 -4.10
N ASP A 34 15.29 -7.17 -4.92
CA ASP A 34 14.20 -7.28 -5.90
C ASP A 34 13.40 -8.57 -5.72
N GLU A 35 14.07 -9.71 -5.80
CA GLU A 35 13.49 -11.03 -5.69
C GLU A 35 14.44 -12.01 -5.00
N LEU A 36 13.88 -12.93 -4.23
CA LEU A 36 14.61 -14.07 -3.67
C LEU A 36 13.81 -15.35 -3.93
N ARG A 37 14.45 -16.36 -4.51
CA ARG A 37 13.86 -17.69 -4.68
C ARG A 37 14.37 -18.65 -3.62
N VAL A 38 13.46 -19.34 -2.96
CA VAL A 38 13.75 -20.34 -1.92
C VAL A 38 13.19 -21.69 -2.37
N HIS A 39 14.06 -22.68 -2.55
CA HIS A 39 13.68 -24.05 -2.89
C HIS A 39 13.44 -24.83 -1.60
N LEU A 40 12.19 -25.26 -1.39
CA LEU A 40 11.78 -26.06 -0.22
C LEU A 40 11.90 -27.55 -0.49
N SER A 41 11.75 -27.96 -1.76
CA SER A 41 11.90 -29.34 -2.22
C SER A 41 12.16 -29.34 -3.73
N ALA A 42 12.31 -30.54 -4.32
CA ALA A 42 12.47 -30.69 -5.77
C ALA A 42 11.28 -30.12 -6.59
N HIS A 43 10.09 -30.00 -5.97
CA HIS A 43 8.85 -29.61 -6.65
C HIS A 43 8.21 -28.37 -6.05
N ARG A 44 8.80 -27.75 -5.02
CA ARG A 44 8.23 -26.59 -4.37
C ARG A 44 9.25 -25.49 -4.20
N SER A 45 8.93 -24.33 -4.77
CA SER A 45 9.70 -23.11 -4.58
C SER A 45 8.81 -21.93 -4.23
N LEU A 46 9.40 -21.02 -3.47
CA LEU A 46 8.82 -19.73 -3.13
C LEU A 46 9.59 -18.65 -3.87
N ARG A 47 8.86 -17.69 -4.44
CA ARG A 47 9.42 -16.42 -4.88
C ARG A 47 9.00 -15.34 -3.90
N LEU A 48 9.97 -14.77 -3.22
CA LEU A 48 9.78 -13.60 -2.39
C LEU A 48 9.98 -12.38 -3.29
N LEU A 49 8.92 -11.62 -3.50
CA LEU A 49 8.88 -10.48 -4.41
C LEU A 49 8.90 -9.20 -3.57
N ARG A 50 9.76 -8.26 -3.93
CA ARG A 50 9.69 -6.94 -3.35
C ARG A 50 8.44 -6.22 -3.86
N THR A 51 7.49 -5.92 -2.96
CA THR A 51 6.21 -5.26 -3.27
C THR A 51 5.99 -4.07 -2.32
N PRO A 52 6.85 -3.03 -2.41
CA PRO A 52 6.74 -1.87 -1.56
C PRO A 52 5.49 -1.04 -1.90
N GLY A 53 5.13 -0.13 -1.01
CA GLY A 53 4.07 0.84 -1.25
C GLY A 53 3.10 0.99 -0.10
N HIS A 54 2.65 -0.09 0.56
CA HIS A 54 2.01 -0.01 1.87
C HIS A 54 3.06 0.32 2.95
N SER A 55 4.20 -0.32 2.87
CA SER A 55 5.43 0.02 3.59
C SER A 55 6.63 -0.02 2.63
N PRO A 56 7.78 0.60 2.95
CA PRO A 56 8.95 0.60 2.08
C PRO A 56 9.59 -0.78 1.91
N ASP A 57 9.38 -1.68 2.87
CA ASP A 57 9.95 -3.02 2.99
C ASP A 57 8.95 -4.14 2.64
N GLY A 58 7.82 -3.79 2.01
CA GLY A 58 6.77 -4.72 1.64
C GLY A 58 7.27 -5.90 0.80
N ILE A 59 6.83 -7.11 1.14
CA ILE A 59 7.16 -8.36 0.47
C ILE A 59 5.86 -9.13 0.21
N SER A 60 5.76 -9.72 -0.98
CA SER A 60 4.76 -10.73 -1.30
C SER A 60 5.46 -12.06 -1.59
N VAL A 61 4.81 -13.18 -1.27
CA VAL A 61 5.34 -14.51 -1.47
C VAL A 61 4.48 -15.29 -2.47
N LEU A 62 5.05 -15.65 -3.61
CA LEU A 62 4.42 -16.52 -4.59
C LEU A 62 4.89 -17.96 -4.37
N VAL A 63 3.93 -18.86 -4.12
CA VAL A 63 4.14 -20.31 -4.11
C VAL A 63 3.96 -20.79 -5.56
N GLU A 64 5.06 -20.99 -6.27
CA GLU A 64 5.06 -21.14 -7.74
C GLU A 64 4.30 -22.37 -8.23
N ASP A 65 4.48 -23.52 -7.58
CA ASP A 65 3.89 -24.81 -7.99
C ASP A 65 2.36 -24.83 -7.94
N CYS A 66 1.74 -23.98 -7.13
CA CYS A 66 0.29 -23.89 -7.03
C CYS A 66 -0.27 -22.47 -7.34
N ARG A 67 0.57 -21.56 -7.82
CA ARG A 67 0.22 -20.19 -8.22
C ARG A 67 -0.57 -19.43 -7.13
N VAL A 68 -0.16 -19.63 -5.87
CA VAL A 68 -0.74 -18.93 -4.70
C VAL A 68 0.13 -17.75 -4.33
N LEU A 69 -0.44 -16.56 -4.36
CA LEU A 69 0.21 -15.34 -3.90
C LEU A 69 -0.26 -15.00 -2.48
N ILE A 70 0.68 -14.89 -1.54
CA ILE A 70 0.48 -14.32 -0.21
C ILE A 70 1.00 -12.88 -0.28
N ALA A 71 0.08 -11.92 -0.40
CA ALA A 71 0.43 -10.56 -0.77
C ALA A 71 0.77 -9.65 0.43
N GLY A 72 0.49 -10.09 1.66
CA GLY A 72 0.55 -9.18 2.81
C GLY A 72 -0.29 -7.92 2.57
N ASP A 73 0.10 -6.81 3.17
CA ASP A 73 -0.65 -5.56 3.05
C ASP A 73 -0.42 -4.80 1.72
N CYS A 74 0.39 -5.37 0.80
CA CYS A 74 0.44 -4.89 -0.59
C CYS A 74 -0.93 -5.00 -1.26
N ALA A 75 -1.70 -6.06 -0.96
CA ALA A 75 -3.04 -6.23 -1.49
C ALA A 75 -4.07 -6.43 -0.37
N ALA A 76 -5.21 -5.78 -0.53
CA ALA A 76 -6.38 -5.95 0.32
C ALA A 76 -7.60 -6.21 -0.57
N THR A 77 -8.55 -7.02 -0.10
CA THR A 77 -9.78 -7.34 -0.80
C THR A 77 -11.00 -6.97 0.05
N GLY A 78 -12.09 -6.53 -0.58
CA GLY A 78 -13.27 -6.05 0.14
C GLY A 78 -13.10 -4.72 0.87
N ILE A 79 -11.94 -4.08 0.72
CA ILE A 79 -11.61 -2.76 1.31
C ILE A 79 -10.73 -1.96 0.34
N VAL A 80 -10.68 -0.64 0.51
CA VAL A 80 -9.76 0.21 -0.27
C VAL A 80 -8.32 0.00 0.18
N PRO A 81 -7.33 0.13 -0.73
CA PRO A 81 -5.91 0.09 -0.40
C PRO A 81 -5.54 1.08 0.72
N ALA A 82 -4.67 0.67 1.63
CA ALA A 82 -4.11 1.52 2.66
C ALA A 82 -2.65 1.83 2.35
N LEU A 83 -2.26 3.10 2.49
CA LEU A 83 -0.89 3.51 2.18
C LEU A 83 0.09 3.39 3.36
N GLY A 84 -0.42 3.30 4.60
CA GLY A 84 0.43 3.19 5.79
C GLY A 84 1.53 4.27 5.82
N ASP A 85 2.78 3.84 6.04
CA ASP A 85 3.99 4.67 5.98
C ASP A 85 4.63 4.69 4.58
N GLY A 86 3.92 4.19 3.57
CA GLY A 86 4.42 3.96 2.23
C GLY A 86 4.18 5.11 1.25
N ASP A 87 4.10 4.73 -0.03
CA ASP A 87 3.94 5.63 -1.17
C ASP A 87 2.92 5.05 -2.15
N GLY A 88 1.91 5.85 -2.51
CA GLY A 88 0.79 5.39 -3.33
C GLY A 88 1.17 5.07 -4.78
N ARG A 89 2.22 5.69 -5.34
CA ARG A 89 2.71 5.35 -6.70
C ARG A 89 3.44 4.02 -6.69
N THR A 90 4.23 3.82 -5.65
CA THR A 90 4.98 2.59 -5.46
C THR A 90 4.01 1.42 -5.23
N LEU A 91 2.94 1.62 -4.44
CA LEU A 91 1.90 0.61 -4.26
C LEU A 91 1.15 0.32 -5.55
N GLU A 92 0.80 1.36 -6.32
CA GLU A 92 0.19 1.20 -7.65
C GLU A 92 1.07 0.34 -8.57
N ALA A 93 2.37 0.62 -8.63
CA ALA A 93 3.31 -0.15 -9.45
C ALA A 93 3.42 -1.60 -8.98
N SER A 94 3.50 -1.85 -7.66
CA SER A 94 3.52 -3.20 -7.09
C SER A 94 2.25 -3.98 -7.44
N LEU A 95 1.07 -3.36 -7.31
CA LEU A 95 -0.21 -3.99 -7.66
C LEU A 95 -0.30 -4.32 -9.16
N ARG A 96 0.18 -3.43 -10.04
CA ARG A 96 0.21 -3.70 -11.50
C ARG A 96 1.18 -4.81 -11.86
N MET A 97 2.34 -4.85 -11.22
CA MET A 97 3.30 -5.94 -11.41
C MET A 97 2.65 -7.28 -11.04
N LEU A 98 2.02 -7.36 -9.87
CA LEU A 98 1.34 -8.59 -9.42
C LEU A 98 0.14 -8.96 -10.31
N ALA A 99 -0.64 -7.98 -10.79
CA ALA A 99 -1.77 -8.23 -11.69
C ALA A 99 -1.36 -8.82 -13.04
N GLY A 100 -0.11 -8.59 -13.48
CA GLY A 100 0.47 -9.16 -14.70
C GLY A 100 1.05 -10.58 -14.52
N MET A 101 1.00 -11.14 -13.30
CA MET A 101 1.54 -12.47 -13.01
C MET A 101 0.45 -13.55 -13.12
N ASP A 102 0.88 -14.79 -13.40
CA ASP A 102 0.00 -15.94 -13.42
C ASP A 102 -0.29 -16.45 -11.99
N ILE A 103 -1.38 -15.95 -11.41
CA ILE A 103 -1.79 -16.20 -10.02
C ILE A 103 -3.22 -16.74 -10.00
N ASP A 104 -3.40 -17.93 -9.43
CA ASP A 104 -4.73 -18.54 -9.28
C ASP A 104 -5.42 -18.17 -7.96
N VAL A 105 -4.64 -17.92 -6.92
CA VAL A 105 -5.16 -17.61 -5.58
C VAL A 105 -4.41 -16.44 -5.00
N LEU A 106 -5.15 -15.43 -4.58
CA LEU A 106 -4.64 -14.29 -3.81
C LEU A 106 -5.06 -14.42 -2.35
N ILE A 107 -4.09 -14.51 -1.46
CA ILE A 107 -4.25 -14.40 -0.01
C ILE A 107 -3.82 -12.97 0.37
N PRO A 108 -4.77 -12.06 0.60
CA PRO A 108 -4.46 -10.68 0.94
C PRO A 108 -4.07 -10.52 2.40
N GLY A 109 -3.47 -9.38 2.78
CA GLY A 109 -3.26 -9.02 4.18
C GLY A 109 -4.56 -8.78 4.92
N HIS A 110 -5.57 -8.25 4.22
CA HIS A 110 -6.91 -8.00 4.75
C HIS A 110 -7.98 -8.36 3.74
N GLY A 111 -9.10 -8.91 4.24
CA GLY A 111 -10.27 -9.27 3.44
C GLY A 111 -10.29 -10.73 3.00
N PRO A 112 -11.26 -11.14 2.19
CA PRO A 112 -11.43 -12.53 1.77
C PRO A 112 -10.36 -12.95 0.74
N VAL A 113 -10.04 -14.26 0.73
CA VAL A 113 -9.23 -14.89 -0.31
C VAL A 113 -9.97 -14.83 -1.65
N VAL A 114 -9.25 -14.46 -2.71
CA VAL A 114 -9.77 -14.36 -4.08
C VAL A 114 -9.15 -15.43 -4.96
N ARG A 115 -9.90 -15.93 -5.97
CA ARG A 115 -9.48 -17.04 -6.82
C ARG A 115 -9.79 -16.79 -8.30
N GLY A 116 -9.00 -17.42 -9.17
CA GLY A 116 -9.21 -17.38 -10.62
C GLY A 116 -9.10 -15.97 -11.19
N ALA A 117 -9.89 -15.66 -12.22
CA ALA A 117 -9.83 -14.36 -12.92
C ALA A 117 -10.03 -13.14 -12.00
N ALA A 118 -10.76 -13.29 -10.89
CA ALA A 118 -10.97 -12.23 -9.94
C ALA A 118 -9.68 -11.76 -9.24
N VAL A 119 -8.59 -12.54 -9.27
CA VAL A 119 -7.28 -12.14 -8.71
C VAL A 119 -6.74 -10.92 -9.46
N ALA A 120 -6.57 -11.05 -10.78
CA ALA A 120 -6.09 -9.94 -11.61
C ALA A 120 -7.01 -8.72 -11.55
N ASP A 121 -8.33 -8.95 -11.48
CA ASP A 121 -9.33 -7.89 -11.35
C ASP A 121 -9.19 -7.09 -10.05
N TRP A 122 -8.96 -7.76 -8.91
CA TRP A 122 -8.77 -7.09 -7.63
C TRP A 122 -7.49 -6.28 -7.58
N LEU A 123 -6.38 -6.85 -8.05
CA LEU A 123 -5.08 -6.18 -8.10
C LEU A 123 -5.13 -4.95 -9.03
N THR A 124 -5.74 -5.11 -10.21
CA THR A 124 -5.93 -4.01 -11.17
C THR A 124 -6.84 -2.93 -10.60
N TRP A 125 -7.94 -3.32 -9.94
CA TRP A 125 -8.84 -2.37 -9.31
C TRP A 125 -8.14 -1.55 -8.23
N GLY A 126 -7.34 -2.18 -7.37
CA GLY A 126 -6.55 -1.48 -6.35
C GLY A 126 -5.58 -0.47 -6.94
N ALA A 127 -4.89 -0.85 -8.02
CA ALA A 127 -4.00 0.05 -8.75
C ALA A 127 -4.76 1.23 -9.38
N ASN A 128 -5.91 0.97 -10.01
CA ASN A 128 -6.74 1.99 -10.63
C ASN A 128 -7.38 2.93 -9.60
N TYR A 129 -7.76 2.43 -8.44
CA TYR A 129 -8.21 3.25 -7.31
C TYR A 129 -7.13 4.28 -6.93
N LEU A 130 -5.90 3.86 -6.71
CA LEU A 130 -4.80 4.76 -6.34
C LEU A 130 -4.50 5.79 -7.45
N LEU A 131 -4.50 5.36 -8.70
CA LEU A 131 -4.33 6.25 -9.86
C LEU A 131 -5.44 7.29 -9.93
N GLY A 132 -6.70 6.86 -9.82
CA GLY A 132 -7.87 7.74 -9.91
C GLY A 132 -7.89 8.78 -8.79
N VAL A 133 -7.66 8.35 -7.54
CA VAL A 133 -7.55 9.28 -6.40
C VAL A 133 -6.45 10.30 -6.64
N ARG A 134 -5.28 9.88 -7.13
CA ARG A 134 -4.16 10.78 -7.43
C ARG A 134 -4.50 11.78 -8.53
N GLN A 135 -5.13 11.34 -9.61
CA GLN A 135 -5.56 12.23 -10.69
C GLN A 135 -6.51 13.30 -10.16
N ARG A 136 -7.48 12.91 -9.36
CA ARG A 136 -8.45 13.85 -8.78
C ARG A 136 -7.82 14.83 -7.81
N VAL A 137 -6.87 14.38 -6.98
CA VAL A 137 -6.07 15.26 -6.11
C VAL A 137 -5.29 16.28 -6.94
N ARG A 138 -4.63 15.88 -8.02
CA ARG A 138 -3.91 16.79 -8.91
C ARG A 138 -4.82 17.82 -9.58
N GLU A 139 -5.99 17.40 -10.04
CA GLU A 139 -6.98 18.31 -10.61
C GLU A 139 -7.44 19.36 -9.59
N ALA A 140 -7.69 18.92 -8.35
CA ALA A 140 -8.09 19.82 -7.27
C ALA A 140 -6.99 20.83 -6.92
N LEU A 141 -5.74 20.37 -6.79
CA LEU A 141 -4.57 21.23 -6.57
C LEU A 141 -4.38 22.22 -7.74
N GLY A 142 -4.50 21.75 -8.98
CA GLY A 142 -4.36 22.59 -10.18
C GLY A 142 -5.46 23.66 -10.31
N LYS A 143 -6.63 23.44 -9.72
CA LYS A 143 -7.73 24.41 -9.63
C LYS A 143 -7.58 25.35 -8.43
N GLY A 144 -6.53 25.23 -7.62
CA GLY A 144 -6.30 26.04 -6.43
C GLY A 144 -7.29 25.77 -5.27
N ILE A 145 -7.87 24.56 -5.24
CA ILE A 145 -8.75 24.16 -4.11
C ILE A 145 -7.89 24.08 -2.84
N ALA A 146 -8.37 24.69 -1.77
CA ALA A 146 -7.69 24.66 -0.48
C ALA A 146 -7.52 23.22 0.04
N LEU A 147 -6.39 22.92 0.67
CA LEU A 147 -6.02 21.56 1.08
C LEU A 147 -7.10 20.89 1.94
N GLU A 148 -7.70 21.65 2.83
CA GLU A 148 -8.76 21.21 3.75
C GLU A 148 -10.04 20.83 3.00
N GLN A 149 -10.23 21.32 1.77
CA GLN A 149 -11.39 21.05 0.92
C GLN A 149 -11.16 19.93 -0.08
N ILE A 150 -9.90 19.52 -0.31
CA ILE A 150 -9.57 18.48 -1.29
C ILE A 150 -10.22 17.14 -0.92
N ALA A 151 -10.27 16.78 0.36
CA ALA A 151 -10.94 15.55 0.80
C ALA A 151 -12.42 15.49 0.37
N THR A 152 -13.11 16.63 0.35
CA THR A 152 -14.50 16.75 -0.13
C THR A 152 -14.56 16.72 -1.67
N ALA A 153 -13.54 17.25 -2.35
CA ALA A 153 -13.43 17.25 -3.80
C ALA A 153 -13.02 15.87 -4.39
N VAL A 154 -12.63 14.92 -3.52
CA VAL A 154 -12.23 13.54 -3.87
C VAL A 154 -13.14 12.56 -3.11
N PRO A 155 -14.44 12.46 -3.45
CA PRO A 155 -15.39 11.69 -2.67
C PRO A 155 -15.20 10.18 -2.86
N TYR A 156 -15.24 9.42 -1.77
CA TYR A 156 -15.08 7.97 -1.73
C TYR A 156 -15.92 7.22 -2.77
N ALA A 157 -17.20 7.61 -2.91
CA ALA A 157 -18.15 6.92 -3.78
C ALA A 157 -17.75 6.91 -5.28
N GLU A 158 -16.96 7.90 -5.74
CA GLU A 158 -16.49 7.94 -7.14
C GLU A 158 -15.52 6.81 -7.49
N PHE A 159 -14.83 6.25 -6.49
CA PHE A 159 -13.71 5.33 -6.71
C PHE A 159 -14.02 3.88 -6.41
N VAL A 160 -15.13 3.60 -5.74
CA VAL A 160 -15.44 2.23 -5.28
C VAL A 160 -16.43 1.50 -6.18
N GLY A 161 -17.26 2.23 -6.94
CA GLY A 161 -18.26 1.66 -7.83
C GLY A 161 -19.16 0.65 -7.11
N ASP A 162 -19.50 -0.43 -7.81
CA ASP A 162 -20.29 -1.54 -7.25
C ASP A 162 -19.44 -2.54 -6.45
N ARG A 163 -18.12 -2.34 -6.41
CA ARG A 163 -17.19 -3.29 -5.79
C ARG A 163 -17.19 -3.23 -4.26
N LEU A 164 -17.41 -2.03 -3.72
CA LEU A 164 -17.51 -1.79 -2.27
C LEU A 164 -18.75 -0.94 -1.99
N SER A 165 -19.43 -1.22 -0.86
CA SER A 165 -20.54 -0.40 -0.42
C SER A 165 -20.10 1.04 -0.16
N ALA A 166 -20.84 2.00 -0.72
CA ALA A 166 -20.62 3.43 -0.46
C ALA A 166 -20.76 3.81 1.02
N ASP A 167 -21.48 2.99 1.79
CA ASP A 167 -21.76 3.20 3.22
C ASP A 167 -20.96 2.27 4.14
N ALA A 168 -19.97 1.52 3.60
CA ALA A 168 -19.15 0.63 4.39
C ALA A 168 -18.45 1.39 5.54
N HIS A 169 -18.76 0.98 6.77
CA HIS A 169 -18.20 1.61 7.98
C HIS A 169 -16.66 1.55 7.96
N GLY A 170 -16.02 2.67 8.25
CA GLY A 170 -14.55 2.78 8.27
C GLY A 170 -13.89 2.95 6.89
N MET A 171 -14.57 2.66 5.77
CA MET A 171 -13.97 2.80 4.43
C MET A 171 -13.80 4.26 4.04
N ARG A 172 -14.71 5.14 4.43
CA ARG A 172 -14.57 6.59 4.20
C ARG A 172 -13.35 7.17 4.92
N ASN A 173 -13.10 6.75 6.17
CA ASN A 173 -11.92 7.18 6.93
C ASN A 173 -10.63 6.64 6.30
N ARG A 174 -10.64 5.39 5.83
CA ARG A 174 -9.50 4.79 5.12
C ARG A 174 -9.22 5.52 3.81
N HIS A 175 -10.27 5.86 3.05
CA HIS A 175 -10.15 6.68 1.85
C HIS A 175 -9.60 8.08 2.16
N ALA A 176 -10.13 8.76 3.17
CA ALA A 176 -9.63 10.08 3.59
C ALA A 176 -8.14 10.04 3.97
N SER A 177 -7.69 8.98 4.65
CA SER A 177 -6.27 8.78 4.96
C SER A 177 -5.43 8.58 3.70
N ALA A 178 -5.93 7.82 2.70
CA ALA A 178 -5.24 7.64 1.43
C ALA A 178 -5.17 8.96 0.65
N VAL A 179 -6.25 9.75 0.62
CA VAL A 179 -6.28 11.08 -0.01
C VAL A 179 -5.26 12.00 0.64
N ALA A 180 -5.23 12.08 1.99
CA ALA A 180 -4.27 12.91 2.72
C ALA A 180 -2.82 12.56 2.37
N LYS A 181 -2.50 11.25 2.34
CA LYS A 181 -1.16 10.77 1.98
C LYS A 181 -0.79 11.13 0.54
N ILE A 182 -1.71 10.98 -0.41
CA ILE A 182 -1.49 11.34 -1.81
C ILE A 182 -1.32 12.85 -1.97
N ILE A 183 -2.01 13.69 -1.19
CA ILE A 183 -1.78 15.14 -1.17
C ILE A 183 -0.33 15.45 -0.78
N GLU A 184 0.18 14.86 0.30
CA GLU A 184 1.56 15.02 0.75
C GLU A 184 2.56 14.63 -0.36
N GLU A 185 2.32 13.49 -1.03
CA GLU A 185 3.15 13.01 -2.15
C GLU A 185 3.18 13.99 -3.32
N GLU A 186 2.04 14.58 -3.67
CA GLU A 186 1.96 15.52 -4.80
C GLU A 186 2.57 16.89 -4.44
N GLN A 187 2.42 17.36 -3.21
CA GLN A 187 3.03 18.61 -2.75
C GLN A 187 4.56 18.55 -2.74
N THR A 188 5.15 17.43 -2.28
CA THR A 188 6.61 17.28 -2.24
C THR A 188 7.24 17.24 -3.63
N ARG A 189 6.45 17.03 -4.69
CA ARG A 189 6.91 16.95 -6.09
C ARG A 189 6.70 18.23 -6.90
N ILE A 190 5.88 19.15 -6.43
CA ILE A 190 5.75 20.47 -7.06
C ILE A 190 7.01 21.25 -6.65
N PRO A 191 7.92 21.62 -7.59
CA PRO A 191 9.07 22.45 -7.26
C PRO A 191 8.51 23.75 -6.66
N THR A 192 8.92 24.09 -5.46
CA THR A 192 8.64 25.41 -4.87
C THR A 192 9.21 26.43 -5.83
N GLN A 193 8.36 27.20 -6.53
CA GLN A 193 8.83 28.34 -7.32
C GLN A 193 9.63 29.24 -6.38
N PRO A 194 10.86 29.65 -6.75
CA PRO A 194 11.60 30.58 -5.93
C PRO A 194 10.77 31.85 -5.79
N GLN A 195 10.47 32.24 -4.56
CA GLN A 195 9.83 33.51 -4.28
C GLN A 195 10.65 34.60 -4.99
N GLN A 196 10.05 35.27 -5.96
CA GLN A 196 10.63 36.46 -6.55
C GLN A 196 10.79 37.48 -5.42
N ARG A 197 12.03 37.64 -4.96
CA ARG A 197 12.38 38.76 -4.09
C ARG A 197 12.15 40.02 -4.90
N THR A 198 11.04 40.68 -4.63
CA THR A 198 10.84 42.07 -5.03
C THR A 198 11.93 42.93 -4.38
N ARG A 199 12.76 43.53 -5.20
CA ARG A 199 13.73 44.58 -4.84
C ARG A 199 12.98 45.86 -4.56
#